data_03584f0e1010aa685a26319d42976f4a
#
_entry.id   03584f0e1010aa685a26319d42976f4a
#
_cell.length_a   1.000
_cell.length_b   1.000
_cell.length_c   1.000
_cell.angle_alpha   90.00
_cell.angle_beta   90.00
_cell.angle_gamma   90.00
#
_symmetry.space_group_name_H-M   'P 1'
#
loop_
_entity.id
_entity.type
_entity.pdbx_description
1 polymer ?
#
loop_
_entity_poly.entity_id
_entity_poly.type
_entity_poly.pdbx_seq_one_letter_code
_entity_poly.pdbx_strand_id
1 'polypeptide(L)'
;MNDSLIKDYLTFFKNEKVDLRNEGINEKIDFYFERTSFLNNIEILENNSLIIETEHGNCTYLITEKGEKYLKQITEKLDYEAEKERIEFEKSKTDLVLAQKMLKEFPKTKMFSRISLFIAIVLALKELYILIKPITHRRVCGFKV
;
A
#
# COMPACT_ATOMS: atom_id res chain seq x y z
N MET A 1 -9.91 9.77 -20.98
CA MET A 1 -8.53 9.20 -21.07
C MET A 1 -7.95 9.20 -19.68
N ASN A 2 -7.31 8.13 -19.22
CA ASN A 2 -6.67 8.09 -17.89
C ASN A 2 -5.24 8.64 -17.94
N ASP A 3 -4.67 9.01 -16.77
CA ASP A 3 -3.34 9.63 -16.68
C ASP A 3 -2.22 8.76 -17.25
N SER A 4 -2.28 7.43 -17.05
CA SER A 4 -1.29 6.49 -17.59
C SER A 4 -1.28 6.52 -19.13
N LEU A 5 -2.46 6.45 -19.73
CA LEU A 5 -2.58 6.48 -21.19
C LEU A 5 -2.12 7.83 -21.77
N ILE A 6 -2.44 8.95 -21.11
CA ILE A 6 -1.93 10.27 -21.52
C ILE A 6 -0.40 10.30 -21.46
N LYS A 7 0.20 9.76 -20.40
CA LYS A 7 1.67 9.65 -20.27
C LYS A 7 2.27 8.89 -21.45
N ASP A 8 1.69 7.75 -21.83
CA ASP A 8 2.19 6.92 -22.92
C ASP A 8 2.15 7.67 -24.25
N TYR A 9 1.03 8.34 -24.56
CA TYR A 9 0.89 9.18 -25.76
C TYR A 9 1.89 10.33 -25.77
N LEU A 10 1.95 11.13 -24.71
CA LEU A 10 2.86 12.28 -24.66
C LEU A 10 4.33 11.85 -24.70
N THR A 11 4.67 10.69 -24.14
CA THR A 11 6.01 10.12 -24.24
C THR A 11 6.33 9.72 -25.67
N PHE A 12 5.37 9.14 -26.38
CA PHE A 12 5.51 8.82 -27.79
C PHE A 12 5.75 10.08 -28.65
N PHE A 13 4.94 11.13 -28.47
CA PHE A 13 5.10 12.41 -29.17
C PHE A 13 6.38 13.17 -28.79
N LYS A 14 6.92 12.96 -27.60
CA LYS A 14 8.18 13.54 -27.18
C LYS A 14 9.39 12.89 -27.85
N ASN A 15 9.33 11.59 -28.03
CA ASN A 15 10.44 10.81 -28.58
C ASN A 15 10.46 10.77 -30.11
N GLU A 16 9.30 10.96 -30.73
CA GLU A 16 9.13 10.82 -32.19
C GLU A 16 8.37 12.03 -32.77
N LYS A 17 8.85 12.54 -33.89
CA LYS A 17 8.03 13.42 -34.72
C LYS A 17 6.98 12.53 -35.43
N VAL A 18 5.71 12.65 -35.02
CA VAL A 18 4.66 11.76 -35.48
C VAL A 18 4.07 12.29 -36.78
N ASP A 19 4.48 11.71 -37.91
CA ASP A 19 3.88 11.93 -39.22
C ASP A 19 3.02 10.71 -39.58
N LEU A 20 1.70 10.89 -39.58
CA LEU A 20 0.77 9.81 -39.85
C LEU A 20 0.78 9.29 -41.30
N ARG A 21 1.53 9.93 -42.19
CA ARG A 21 1.77 9.46 -43.57
C ARG A 21 3.00 8.53 -43.67
N ASN A 22 3.83 8.51 -42.63
CA ASN A 22 5.01 7.66 -42.59
C ASN A 22 4.64 6.25 -42.21
N GLU A 23 4.91 5.27 -43.07
CA GLU A 23 4.59 3.85 -42.81
C GLU A 23 5.29 3.32 -41.54
N GLY A 24 6.55 3.67 -41.31
CA GLY A 24 7.29 3.23 -40.12
C GLY A 24 6.70 3.79 -38.82
N ILE A 25 6.14 5.00 -38.83
CA ILE A 25 5.39 5.55 -37.69
C ILE A 25 4.07 4.83 -37.50
N ASN A 26 3.35 4.52 -38.59
CA ASN A 26 2.11 3.77 -38.52
C ASN A 26 2.30 2.38 -37.94
N GLU A 27 3.38 1.67 -38.31
CA GLU A 27 3.73 0.37 -37.71
C GLU A 27 3.98 0.48 -36.19
N LYS A 28 4.70 1.53 -35.76
CA LYS A 28 4.89 1.80 -34.32
C LYS A 28 3.57 2.10 -33.61
N ILE A 29 2.69 2.90 -34.22
CA ILE A 29 1.37 3.21 -33.69
C ILE A 29 0.55 1.93 -33.52
N ASP A 30 0.50 1.07 -34.53
CA ASP A 30 -0.24 -0.19 -34.50
C ASP A 30 0.35 -1.17 -33.49
N PHE A 31 1.64 -1.06 -33.19
CA PHE A 31 2.30 -1.88 -32.16
C PHE A 31 2.01 -1.41 -30.72
N TYR A 32 2.03 -0.10 -30.46
CA TYR A 32 1.87 0.45 -29.11
C TYR A 32 0.43 0.82 -28.76
N PHE A 33 -0.40 1.11 -29.78
CA PHE A 33 -1.77 1.63 -29.61
C PHE A 33 -2.73 0.98 -30.59
N GLU A 34 -3.98 0.93 -30.23
CA GLU A 34 -5.04 0.62 -31.19
C GLU A 34 -5.29 1.83 -32.10
N ARG A 35 -5.17 1.66 -33.43
CA ARG A 35 -5.19 2.76 -34.41
C ARG A 35 -6.41 3.66 -34.32
N THR A 36 -7.61 3.06 -34.16
CA THR A 36 -8.85 3.83 -34.04
C THR A 36 -8.87 4.68 -32.79
N SER A 37 -8.44 4.12 -31.66
CA SER A 37 -8.30 4.81 -30.39
C SER A 37 -7.22 5.88 -30.44
N PHE A 38 -6.13 5.63 -31.18
CA PHE A 38 -5.04 6.57 -31.36
C PHE A 38 -5.52 7.86 -32.04
N LEU A 39 -6.24 7.76 -33.16
CA LEU A 39 -6.74 8.93 -33.90
C LEU A 39 -7.74 9.75 -33.06
N ASN A 40 -8.65 9.09 -32.34
CA ASN A 40 -9.57 9.78 -31.44
C ASN A 40 -8.84 10.49 -30.29
N ASN A 41 -7.78 9.91 -29.78
CA ASN A 41 -7.00 10.48 -28.67
C ASN A 41 -6.11 11.65 -29.13
N ILE A 42 -5.61 11.66 -30.39
CA ILE A 42 -4.96 12.83 -30.98
C ILE A 42 -5.87 14.06 -30.91
N GLU A 43 -7.10 13.94 -31.35
CA GLU A 43 -8.06 15.05 -31.30
C GLU A 43 -8.25 15.58 -29.87
N ILE A 44 -8.34 14.69 -28.88
CA ILE A 44 -8.44 15.08 -27.47
C ILE A 44 -7.18 15.81 -26.99
N LEU A 45 -6.00 15.33 -27.34
CA LEU A 45 -4.74 15.94 -26.94
C LEU A 45 -4.51 17.31 -27.61
N GLU A 46 -4.90 17.45 -28.87
CA GLU A 46 -4.85 18.70 -29.60
C GLU A 46 -5.81 19.72 -29.04
N ASN A 47 -7.07 19.35 -28.81
CA ASN A 47 -8.09 20.21 -28.17
C ASN A 47 -7.64 20.71 -26.78
N ASN A 48 -6.84 19.93 -26.06
CA ASN A 48 -6.23 20.34 -24.80
C ASN A 48 -4.90 21.10 -24.97
N SER A 49 -4.48 21.35 -26.22
CA SER A 49 -3.22 22.01 -26.55
C SER A 49 -1.97 21.30 -25.99
N LEU A 50 -2.02 19.99 -25.83
CA LEU A 50 -0.88 19.19 -25.36
C LEU A 50 0.01 18.76 -26.52
N ILE A 51 -0.55 18.65 -27.74
CA ILE A 51 0.15 18.45 -29.00
C ILE A 51 -0.34 19.51 -30.00
N ILE A 52 0.41 19.71 -31.08
CA ILE A 52 0.05 20.63 -32.15
C ILE A 52 0.43 20.01 -33.49
N GLU A 53 -0.44 20.19 -34.50
CA GLU A 53 -0.11 19.91 -35.89
C GLU A 53 0.84 20.99 -36.41
N THR A 54 1.99 20.61 -36.95
CA THR A 54 3.07 21.56 -37.36
C THR A 54 2.73 22.34 -38.61
N GLU A 55 1.96 21.74 -39.54
CA GLU A 55 1.50 22.38 -40.77
C GLU A 55 0.10 21.88 -41.08
N HIS A 56 -0.84 22.80 -41.24
CA HIS A 56 -2.23 22.44 -41.53
C HIS A 56 -2.33 21.50 -42.74
N GLY A 57 -2.93 20.33 -42.53
CA GLY A 57 -3.12 19.30 -43.54
C GLY A 57 -1.95 18.36 -43.73
N ASN A 58 -0.87 18.49 -42.98
CA ASN A 58 0.30 17.60 -43.07
C ASN A 58 0.27 16.39 -42.14
N CYS A 59 -0.74 16.31 -41.25
CA CYS A 59 -0.90 15.21 -40.28
C CYS A 59 0.40 14.90 -39.50
N THR A 60 1.21 15.94 -39.24
CA THR A 60 2.47 15.84 -38.50
C THR A 60 2.29 16.55 -37.15
N TYR A 61 2.46 15.80 -36.07
CA TYR A 61 2.18 16.27 -34.71
C TYR A 61 3.46 16.33 -33.88
N LEU A 62 3.56 17.37 -33.06
CA LEU A 62 4.61 17.54 -32.05
C LEU A 62 3.99 17.83 -30.69
N ILE A 63 4.73 17.45 -29.64
CA ILE A 63 4.38 17.83 -28.27
C ILE A 63 4.59 19.34 -28.08
N THR A 64 3.69 20.01 -27.39
CA THR A 64 3.83 21.42 -27.02
C THR A 64 4.60 21.57 -25.68
N GLU A 65 5.05 22.80 -25.37
CA GLU A 65 5.63 23.10 -24.06
C GLU A 65 4.64 22.79 -22.90
N LYS A 66 3.35 23.03 -23.13
CA LYS A 66 2.28 22.66 -22.20
C LYS A 66 2.19 21.15 -22.03
N GLY A 67 2.28 20.40 -23.13
CA GLY A 67 2.31 18.94 -23.13
C GLY A 67 3.50 18.36 -22.36
N GLU A 68 4.69 18.94 -22.54
CA GLU A 68 5.88 18.53 -21.78
C GLU A 68 5.75 18.79 -20.28
N LYS A 69 5.25 19.96 -19.89
CA LYS A 69 4.98 20.27 -18.48
C LYS A 69 3.94 19.31 -17.88
N TYR A 70 2.89 19.04 -18.64
CA TYR A 70 1.85 18.11 -18.20
C TYR A 70 2.36 16.67 -18.09
N LEU A 71 3.20 16.22 -19.04
CA LEU A 71 3.87 14.91 -18.98
C LEU A 71 4.72 14.76 -17.71
N LYS A 72 5.48 15.80 -17.37
CA LYS A 72 6.27 15.81 -16.14
C LYS A 72 5.39 15.67 -14.88
N GLN A 73 4.31 16.46 -14.79
CA GLN A 73 3.38 16.41 -13.65
C GLN A 73 2.71 15.05 -13.50
N ILE A 74 2.24 14.45 -14.61
CA ILE A 74 1.63 13.11 -14.58
C ILE A 74 2.66 12.06 -14.16
N THR A 75 3.89 12.16 -14.66
CA THR A 75 4.94 11.20 -14.31
C THR A 75 5.23 11.26 -12.81
N GLU A 76 5.45 12.45 -12.26
CA GLU A 76 5.66 12.65 -10.83
C GLU A 76 4.48 12.13 -9.96
N LYS A 77 3.24 12.36 -10.41
CA LYS A 77 2.04 11.86 -9.75
C LYS A 77 1.97 10.34 -9.73
N LEU A 78 2.16 9.70 -10.89
CA LEU A 78 2.11 8.25 -11.01
C LEU A 78 3.24 7.56 -10.23
N ASP A 79 4.44 8.14 -10.23
CA ASP A 79 5.57 7.63 -9.47
C ASP A 79 5.31 7.74 -7.95
N TYR A 80 4.69 8.84 -7.49
CA TYR A 80 4.27 9.00 -6.11
C TYR A 80 3.19 8.00 -5.70
N GLU A 81 2.18 7.77 -6.56
CA GLU A 81 1.11 6.80 -6.31
C GLU A 81 1.69 5.37 -6.23
N ALA A 82 2.58 5.00 -7.15
CA ALA A 82 3.25 3.70 -7.14
C ALA A 82 4.11 3.49 -5.88
N GLU A 83 4.85 4.50 -5.45
CA GLU A 83 5.65 4.43 -4.22
C GLU A 83 4.77 4.31 -2.98
N LYS A 84 3.65 5.03 -2.92
CA LYS A 84 2.67 4.94 -1.84
C LYS A 84 2.09 3.52 -1.75
N GLU A 85 1.66 2.94 -2.88
CA GLU A 85 1.14 1.57 -2.92
C GLU A 85 2.20 0.56 -2.46
N ARG A 86 3.45 0.75 -2.84
CA ARG A 86 4.57 -0.11 -2.40
C ARG A 86 4.75 -0.06 -0.89
N ILE A 87 4.74 1.15 -0.29
CA ILE A 87 4.86 1.34 1.15
C ILE A 87 3.68 0.70 1.90
N GLU A 88 2.45 0.88 1.41
CA GLU A 88 1.25 0.29 2.01
C GLU A 88 1.30 -1.25 1.95
N PHE A 89 1.77 -1.81 0.84
CA PHE A 89 1.95 -3.26 0.69
C PHE A 89 3.00 -3.81 1.67
N GLU A 90 4.16 -3.16 1.80
CA GLU A 90 5.20 -3.56 2.75
C GLU A 90 4.71 -3.48 4.21
N LYS A 91 3.95 -2.43 4.54
CA LYS A 91 3.33 -2.26 5.86
C LYS A 91 2.35 -3.38 6.15
N SER A 92 1.44 -3.68 5.21
CA SER A 92 0.49 -4.78 5.34
C SER A 92 1.19 -6.13 5.55
N LYS A 93 2.28 -6.39 4.82
CA LYS A 93 3.10 -7.60 4.99
C LYS A 93 3.73 -7.68 6.39
N THR A 94 4.24 -6.56 6.89
CA THR A 94 4.83 -6.48 8.23
C THR A 94 3.78 -6.72 9.32
N ASP A 95 2.61 -6.12 9.20
CA ASP A 95 1.48 -6.29 10.12
C ASP A 95 1.00 -7.75 10.15
N LEU A 96 0.97 -8.42 9.00
CA LEU A 96 0.60 -9.83 8.91
C LEU A 96 1.61 -10.73 9.62
N VAL A 97 2.91 -10.48 9.46
CA VAL A 97 3.98 -11.20 10.16
C VAL A 97 3.89 -10.97 11.67
N LEU A 98 3.61 -9.74 12.10
CA LEU A 98 3.42 -9.40 13.52
C LEU A 98 2.21 -10.13 14.11
N ALA A 99 1.08 -10.11 13.39
CA ALA A 99 -0.13 -10.84 13.80
C ALA A 99 0.11 -12.34 13.92
N GLN A 100 0.85 -12.95 12.98
CA GLN A 100 1.22 -14.36 13.06
C GLN A 100 2.11 -14.67 14.29
N LYS A 101 3.07 -13.80 14.60
CA LYS A 101 3.89 -13.93 15.81
C LYS A 101 3.04 -13.84 17.07
N MET A 102 2.14 -12.84 17.16
CA MET A 102 1.23 -12.70 18.29
C MET A 102 0.36 -13.94 18.49
N LEU A 103 -0.19 -14.51 17.41
CA LEU A 103 -0.99 -15.74 17.48
C LEU A 103 -0.17 -16.94 18.00
N LYS A 104 1.11 -17.05 17.65
CA LYS A 104 2.00 -18.12 18.15
C LYS A 104 2.38 -17.93 19.63
N GLU A 105 2.49 -16.69 20.10
CA GLU A 105 2.85 -16.38 21.49
C GLU A 105 1.64 -16.35 22.44
N PHE A 106 0.46 -16.11 21.91
CA PHE A 106 -0.78 -16.03 22.70
C PHE A 106 -1.03 -17.22 23.62
N PRO A 107 -0.88 -18.51 23.18
CA PRO A 107 -1.06 -19.65 24.06
C PRO A 107 -0.02 -19.68 25.19
N LYS A 108 1.22 -19.27 24.94
CA LYS A 108 2.29 -19.22 25.96
C LYS A 108 1.96 -18.19 27.04
N THR A 109 1.56 -16.98 26.65
CA THR A 109 1.18 -15.89 27.56
C THR A 109 -0.01 -16.30 28.43
N LYS A 110 -1.01 -16.96 27.83
CA LYS A 110 -2.19 -17.47 28.55
C LYS A 110 -1.80 -18.57 29.57
N MET A 111 -0.83 -19.40 29.23
CA MET A 111 -0.31 -20.43 30.14
C MET A 111 0.44 -19.82 31.33
N PHE A 112 1.32 -18.84 31.08
CA PHE A 112 2.03 -18.12 32.16
C PHE A 112 1.09 -17.37 33.09
N SER A 113 0.06 -16.72 32.56
CA SER A 113 -0.96 -16.04 33.37
C SER A 113 -1.71 -17.02 34.28
N ARG A 114 -2.04 -18.22 33.81
CA ARG A 114 -2.69 -19.26 34.64
C ARG A 114 -1.76 -19.79 35.71
N ILE A 115 -0.49 -19.99 35.43
CA ILE A 115 0.53 -20.43 36.40
C ILE A 115 0.72 -19.37 37.49
N SER A 116 0.84 -18.11 37.16
CA SER A 116 1.00 -17.03 38.14
C SER A 116 -0.23 -16.88 39.03
N LEU A 117 -1.44 -17.05 38.49
CA LEU A 117 -2.67 -17.09 39.27
C LEU A 117 -2.68 -18.27 40.28
N PHE A 118 -2.23 -19.44 39.83
CA PHE A 118 -2.16 -20.62 40.68
C PHE A 118 -1.18 -20.43 41.84
N ILE A 119 -0.01 -19.85 41.57
CA ILE A 119 1.00 -19.52 42.58
C ILE A 119 0.41 -18.52 43.62
N ALA A 120 -0.29 -17.48 43.15
CA ALA A 120 -0.91 -16.49 44.02
C ALA A 120 -1.95 -17.12 44.96
N ILE A 121 -2.76 -18.04 44.45
CA ILE A 121 -3.75 -18.78 45.27
C ILE A 121 -3.05 -19.63 46.33
N VAL A 122 -2.01 -20.37 45.97
CA VAL A 122 -1.25 -21.21 46.92
C VAL A 122 -0.61 -20.36 48.03
N LEU A 123 -0.02 -19.20 47.66
CA LEU A 123 0.54 -18.27 48.64
C LEU A 123 -0.50 -17.71 49.61
N ALA A 124 -1.66 -17.30 49.09
CA ALA A 124 -2.76 -16.81 49.90
C ALA A 124 -3.30 -17.90 50.89
N LEU A 125 -3.45 -19.14 50.43
CA LEU A 125 -3.83 -20.26 51.29
C LEU A 125 -2.82 -20.55 52.38
N LYS A 126 -1.50 -20.45 52.07
CA LYS A 126 -0.43 -20.60 53.05
C LYS A 126 -0.51 -19.53 54.14
N GLU A 127 -0.72 -18.28 53.78
CA GLU A 127 -0.86 -17.19 54.74
C GLU A 127 -2.11 -17.38 55.62
N LEU A 128 -3.22 -17.76 55.04
CA LEU A 128 -4.46 -18.07 55.77
C LEU A 128 -4.23 -19.20 56.77
N TYR A 129 -3.50 -20.26 56.37
CA TYR A 129 -3.17 -21.38 57.27
C TYR A 129 -2.31 -20.94 58.45
N ILE A 130 -1.30 -20.06 58.23
CA ILE A 130 -0.44 -19.52 59.29
C ILE A 130 -1.26 -18.69 60.27
N LEU A 131 -2.25 -17.91 59.82
CA LEU A 131 -3.12 -17.11 60.67
C LEU A 131 -4.08 -17.97 61.52
N ILE A 132 -4.57 -19.07 60.99
CA ILE A 132 -5.56 -19.95 61.68
C ILE A 132 -4.87 -20.86 62.73
N LYS A 133 -3.63 -21.31 62.46
CA LYS A 133 -2.87 -22.21 63.30
C LYS A 133 -2.71 -21.73 64.77
N PRO A 134 -2.43 -20.46 65.09
CA PRO A 134 -2.34 -20.03 66.53
C PRO A 134 -3.72 -19.95 67.22
N ILE A 135 -4.80 -19.80 66.47
CA ILE A 135 -6.16 -19.71 67.02
C ILE A 135 -6.62 -21.08 67.51
N THR A 136 -6.31 -22.16 66.82
CA THR A 136 -6.67 -23.52 67.20
C THR A 136 -5.85 -24.00 68.40
N HIS A 137 -4.55 -23.61 68.51
CA HIS A 137 -3.74 -23.98 69.67
C HIS A 137 -4.12 -23.30 70.97
N ARG A 138 -4.73 -22.10 70.96
CA ARG A 138 -5.23 -21.40 72.16
C ARG A 138 -6.53 -22.00 72.74
N ARG A 139 -7.33 -22.68 71.94
CA ARG A 139 -8.57 -23.29 72.39
C ARG A 139 -8.36 -24.62 73.11
N VAL A 140 -7.26 -25.30 72.94
CA VAL A 140 -7.03 -26.62 73.59
C VAL A 140 -6.40 -26.49 74.97
N CYS A 141 -5.74 -25.37 75.32
CA CYS A 141 -5.10 -25.17 76.65
C CYS A 141 -5.99 -24.47 77.67
N GLY A 142 -7.28 -24.19 77.38
CA GLY A 142 -8.16 -23.41 78.27
C GLY A 142 -9.20 -24.21 79.06
N PHE A 143 -9.09 -25.55 79.10
CA PHE A 143 -10.03 -26.36 79.91
C PHE A 143 -9.22 -27.32 80.83
N LYS A 144 -8.75 -26.83 81.96
CA LYS A 144 -8.48 -27.59 83.16
C LYS A 144 -9.03 -26.80 84.31
N VAL A 145 -10.14 -27.28 84.83
CA VAL A 145 -10.69 -26.99 86.15
C VAL A 145 -9.85 -27.70 87.18
#